data_124766761e114062f43ceaadbbf13cae
#
_entry.id   124766761e114062f43ceaadbbf13cae
#
_cell.length_a   1.000
_cell.length_b   1.000
_cell.length_c   1.000
_cell.angle_alpha   90.00
_cell.angle_beta   90.00
_cell.angle_gamma   90.00
#
_symmetry.space_group_name_H-M   'P 1'
#
loop_
_entity.id
_entity.type
_entity.pdbx_description
1 polymer ?
#
loop_
_entity_poly.entity_id
_entity_poly.type
_entity_poly.pdbx_seq_one_letter_code
_entity_poly.pdbx_strand_id
1 'polypeptide(L)'
;MTKSILISGASIAGPALAFWLHRHGFHTTVVERAPSLREGGYKVDIRGVAVDVVRRMGLLAEVHAASTDMRGAAFVSKRGKELATLDADTFGFRHGDDTEILRGDLAKILYDATRDDTEYVFGDWITGLDERPDGVHVTFAHGAPRRFDLVVGADGLHSGVRALAFGPEEDFVRRFDAYISISTVPNTFELDRWELLHSAAAGKMVNVYSTARADDAKAAFWFSAPPLTYDRRDVDGQKDLVADQFAGLGWEIPELLEAMRAADDFYFDPVCQIVMGHLSTGRVTLLGDAGYCASPASGQGTSLALVGAYVLAGELATSDDQAAALSRYESEMRPYIEKNQALAKTALRGIIPSSRAFAWFNTRMIKLMPYLPGRNRVLEQMSRPIREAANALVLKDYALVA
;
A
#
# COMPACT_ATOMS: atom_id res chain seq x y z
N MET A 1 -5.35 -35.15 -0.62
CA MET A 1 -6.20 -34.26 -1.45
C MET A 1 -5.59 -32.88 -1.43
N THR A 2 -5.47 -32.23 -2.58
CA THR A 2 -4.95 -30.86 -2.68
C THR A 2 -5.89 -29.90 -1.96
N LYS A 3 -5.38 -29.07 -1.04
CA LYS A 3 -6.20 -28.13 -0.26
C LYS A 3 -6.64 -26.97 -1.16
N SER A 4 -7.90 -26.59 -1.04
CA SER A 4 -8.49 -25.46 -1.75
C SER A 4 -8.48 -24.20 -0.87
N ILE A 5 -7.97 -23.08 -1.41
CA ILE A 5 -7.84 -21.81 -0.68
C ILE A 5 -8.55 -20.70 -1.44
N LEU A 6 -9.47 -20.02 -0.74
CA LEU A 6 -10.09 -18.79 -1.26
C LEU A 6 -9.32 -17.58 -0.77
N ILE A 7 -9.03 -16.66 -1.69
CA ILE A 7 -8.37 -15.38 -1.41
C ILE A 7 -9.35 -14.27 -1.79
N SER A 8 -9.65 -13.37 -0.88
CA SER A 8 -10.46 -12.18 -1.13
C SER A 8 -9.56 -10.99 -1.46
N GLY A 9 -9.63 -10.47 -2.69
CA GLY A 9 -8.87 -9.32 -3.18
C GLY A 9 -7.80 -9.67 -4.22
N ALA A 10 -7.84 -9.00 -5.39
CA ALA A 10 -6.96 -9.23 -6.54
C ALA A 10 -5.97 -8.06 -6.78
N SER A 11 -5.58 -7.30 -5.76
CA SER A 11 -4.60 -6.24 -5.94
C SER A 11 -3.15 -6.77 -5.87
N ILE A 12 -2.44 -6.59 -4.77
CA ILE A 12 -1.04 -7.03 -4.63
C ILE A 12 -0.97 -8.30 -3.78
N ALA A 13 -1.55 -8.27 -2.58
CA ALA A 13 -1.42 -9.36 -1.61
C ALA A 13 -2.02 -10.68 -2.11
N GLY A 14 -3.20 -10.64 -2.72
CA GLY A 14 -3.90 -11.83 -3.19
C GLY A 14 -3.15 -12.56 -4.32
N PRO A 15 -2.84 -11.90 -5.44
CA PRO A 15 -2.05 -12.52 -6.51
C PRO A 15 -0.66 -12.97 -6.07
N ALA A 16 0.03 -12.20 -5.20
CA ALA A 16 1.31 -12.64 -4.62
C ALA A 16 1.18 -13.92 -3.80
N LEU A 17 0.08 -14.05 -3.02
CA LEU A 17 -0.19 -15.28 -2.29
C LEU A 17 -0.55 -16.43 -3.23
N ALA A 18 -1.40 -16.19 -4.23
CA ALA A 18 -1.78 -17.19 -5.23
C ALA A 18 -0.56 -17.77 -5.94
N PHE A 19 0.42 -16.90 -6.32
CA PHE A 19 1.69 -17.29 -6.92
C PHE A 19 2.45 -18.32 -6.07
N TRP A 20 2.62 -18.06 -4.78
CA TRP A 20 3.36 -18.96 -3.90
C TRP A 20 2.57 -20.23 -3.56
N LEU A 21 1.26 -20.12 -3.33
CA LEU A 21 0.41 -21.27 -3.04
C LEU A 21 0.37 -22.26 -4.20
N HIS A 22 0.26 -21.76 -5.46
CA HIS A 22 0.30 -22.62 -6.64
C HIS A 22 1.61 -23.43 -6.70
N ARG A 23 2.76 -22.78 -6.47
CA ARG A 23 4.08 -23.43 -6.44
C ARG A 23 4.25 -24.47 -5.33
N HIS A 24 3.43 -24.39 -4.31
CA HIS A 24 3.34 -25.37 -3.22
C HIS A 24 2.22 -26.40 -3.44
N GLY A 25 1.58 -26.41 -4.61
CA GLY A 25 0.58 -27.42 -4.98
C GLY A 25 -0.80 -27.20 -4.39
N PHE A 26 -1.15 -25.97 -3.96
CA PHE A 26 -2.50 -25.62 -3.52
C PHE A 26 -3.38 -25.18 -4.71
N HIS A 27 -4.68 -25.44 -4.64
CA HIS A 27 -5.66 -24.84 -5.54
C HIS A 27 -6.16 -23.53 -5.00
N THR A 28 -6.03 -22.46 -5.78
CA THR A 28 -6.40 -21.10 -5.38
C THR A 28 -7.54 -20.55 -6.22
N THR A 29 -8.50 -19.92 -5.56
CA THR A 29 -9.52 -19.06 -6.17
C THR A 29 -9.37 -17.67 -5.59
N VAL A 30 -9.28 -16.64 -6.44
CA VAL A 30 -9.25 -15.24 -6.03
C VAL A 30 -10.56 -14.59 -6.40
N VAL A 31 -11.26 -14.01 -5.41
CA VAL A 31 -12.47 -13.22 -5.64
C VAL A 31 -12.16 -11.72 -5.48
N GLU A 32 -12.62 -10.88 -6.42
CA GLU A 32 -12.40 -9.44 -6.43
C GLU A 32 -13.72 -8.70 -6.70
N ARG A 33 -14.00 -7.71 -5.87
CA ARG A 33 -15.22 -6.89 -5.99
C ARG A 33 -15.25 -6.04 -7.26
N ALA A 34 -14.11 -5.53 -7.70
CA ALA A 34 -14.03 -4.77 -8.93
C ALA A 34 -14.36 -5.66 -10.14
N PRO A 35 -14.99 -5.11 -11.20
CA PRO A 35 -15.38 -5.89 -12.39
C PRO A 35 -14.18 -6.34 -13.22
N SER A 36 -13.02 -5.76 -12.99
CA SER A 36 -11.74 -6.09 -13.66
C SER A 36 -10.57 -5.67 -12.78
N LEU A 37 -9.37 -6.03 -13.19
CA LEU A 37 -8.15 -5.52 -12.57
C LEU A 37 -8.12 -3.99 -12.66
N ARG A 38 -7.81 -3.33 -11.55
CA ARG A 38 -7.73 -1.87 -11.52
C ARG A 38 -6.41 -1.41 -12.11
N GLU A 39 -6.47 -0.63 -13.17
CA GLU A 39 -5.32 0.01 -13.79
C GLU A 39 -4.91 1.29 -13.06
N GLY A 40 -3.67 1.77 -13.27
CA GLY A 40 -3.17 3.02 -12.71
C GLY A 40 -2.93 2.95 -11.19
N GLY A 41 -3.41 3.96 -10.47
CA GLY A 41 -3.19 4.09 -9.03
C GLY A 41 -1.95 4.94 -8.71
N TYR A 42 -1.61 5.01 -7.43
CA TYR A 42 -0.48 5.78 -6.94
C TYR A 42 0.81 4.93 -6.89
N LYS A 43 1.93 5.61 -6.72
CA LYS A 43 3.24 4.97 -6.59
C LYS A 43 3.38 4.27 -5.24
N VAL A 44 4.01 3.11 -5.26
CA VAL A 44 4.31 2.27 -4.10
C VAL A 44 5.76 1.83 -4.14
N ASP A 45 6.32 1.54 -2.97
CA ASP A 45 7.69 1.08 -2.84
C ASP A 45 7.76 -0.42 -2.53
N ILE A 46 8.73 -1.08 -3.14
CA ILE A 46 9.19 -2.44 -2.80
C ILE A 46 10.58 -2.30 -2.21
N ARG A 47 10.75 -2.67 -0.93
CA ARG A 47 11.97 -2.38 -0.17
C ARG A 47 12.51 -3.59 0.59
N GLY A 48 13.83 -3.61 0.73
CA GLY A 48 14.51 -4.59 1.58
C GLY A 48 14.14 -6.03 1.26
N VAL A 49 13.73 -6.83 2.24
CA VAL A 49 13.41 -8.26 2.05
C VAL A 49 12.27 -8.50 1.05
N ALA A 50 11.40 -7.52 0.78
CA ALA A 50 10.37 -7.66 -0.25
C ALA A 50 10.96 -7.72 -1.67
N VAL A 51 12.10 -7.06 -1.92
CA VAL A 51 12.85 -7.19 -3.18
C VAL A 51 13.34 -8.63 -3.36
N ASP A 52 13.80 -9.28 -2.29
CA ASP A 52 14.22 -10.67 -2.34
C ASP A 52 13.04 -11.63 -2.61
N VAL A 53 11.86 -11.31 -2.09
CA VAL A 53 10.63 -12.05 -2.44
C VAL A 53 10.33 -11.93 -3.93
N VAL A 54 10.34 -10.73 -4.50
CA VAL A 54 10.12 -10.48 -5.94
C VAL A 54 11.19 -11.18 -6.78
N ARG A 55 12.45 -11.16 -6.33
CA ARG A 55 13.55 -11.89 -7.00
C ARG A 55 13.31 -13.41 -6.98
N ARG A 56 12.87 -13.98 -5.85
CA ARG A 56 12.50 -15.41 -5.74
C ARG A 56 11.28 -15.78 -6.61
N MET A 57 10.38 -14.81 -6.87
CA MET A 57 9.29 -14.98 -7.85
C MET A 57 9.80 -15.04 -9.28
N GLY A 58 11.00 -14.54 -9.57
CA GLY A 58 11.54 -14.37 -10.91
C GLY A 58 11.02 -13.12 -11.64
N LEU A 59 10.37 -12.19 -10.92
CA LEU A 59 9.69 -11.03 -11.48
C LEU A 59 10.47 -9.71 -11.33
N LEU A 60 11.69 -9.75 -10.78
CA LEU A 60 12.45 -8.54 -10.47
C LEU A 60 12.77 -7.69 -11.71
N ALA A 61 13.12 -8.34 -12.82
CA ALA A 61 13.41 -7.64 -14.06
C ALA A 61 12.18 -6.90 -14.63
N GLU A 62 11.00 -7.52 -14.56
CA GLU A 62 9.74 -6.93 -15.02
C GLU A 62 9.32 -5.75 -14.10
N VAL A 63 9.49 -5.91 -12.79
CA VAL A 63 9.24 -4.85 -11.81
C VAL A 63 10.17 -3.66 -12.04
N HIS A 64 11.46 -3.88 -12.27
CA HIS A 64 12.41 -2.81 -12.60
C HIS A 64 12.06 -2.11 -13.93
N ALA A 65 11.67 -2.87 -14.95
CA ALA A 65 11.25 -2.31 -16.24
C ALA A 65 9.95 -1.48 -16.14
N ALA A 66 9.11 -1.76 -15.15
CA ALA A 66 7.89 -1.03 -14.86
C ALA A 66 8.05 0.04 -13.78
N SER A 67 9.28 0.35 -13.33
CA SER A 67 9.54 1.39 -12.33
C SER A 67 9.01 2.76 -12.77
N THR A 68 8.72 3.63 -11.81
CA THR A 68 8.29 5.00 -12.09
C THR A 68 9.40 5.85 -12.70
N ASP A 69 10.64 5.41 -12.55
CA ASP A 69 11.85 6.09 -13.04
C ASP A 69 11.90 7.58 -12.68
N MET A 70 11.50 7.90 -11.43
CA MET A 70 11.49 9.27 -10.94
C MET A 70 12.89 9.87 -10.91
N ARG A 71 13.03 11.14 -11.30
CA ARG A 71 14.29 11.89 -11.27
C ARG A 71 14.53 12.56 -9.94
N GLY A 72 13.46 13.00 -9.27
CA GLY A 72 13.57 13.68 -7.99
C GLY A 72 12.31 14.38 -7.54
N ALA A 73 12.47 15.15 -6.47
CA ALA A 73 11.41 15.95 -5.88
C ALA A 73 11.87 17.39 -5.64
N ALA A 74 10.99 18.36 -5.86
CA ALA A 74 11.22 19.76 -5.64
C ALA A 74 10.19 20.36 -4.68
N PHE A 75 10.65 21.02 -3.65
CA PHE A 75 9.82 21.80 -2.74
C PHE A 75 9.59 23.18 -3.35
N VAL A 76 8.33 23.57 -3.51
CA VAL A 76 7.97 24.82 -4.16
C VAL A 76 7.24 25.79 -3.23
N SER A 77 7.46 27.10 -3.48
CA SER A 77 6.79 28.18 -2.77
C SER A 77 5.36 28.36 -3.30
N LYS A 78 4.56 29.20 -2.62
CA LYS A 78 3.23 29.60 -3.08
C LYS A 78 3.19 30.35 -4.45
N ARG A 79 4.35 30.71 -4.99
CA ARG A 79 4.50 31.32 -6.33
C ARG A 79 5.15 30.35 -7.33
N GLY A 80 5.18 29.05 -7.04
CA GLY A 80 5.80 28.06 -7.89
C GLY A 80 7.34 28.08 -7.91
N LYS A 81 7.99 29.02 -7.18
CA LYS A 81 9.46 29.09 -7.16
C LYS A 81 10.01 27.89 -6.39
N GLU A 82 10.95 27.19 -7.00
CA GLU A 82 11.72 26.13 -6.37
C GLU A 82 12.51 26.66 -5.15
N LEU A 83 12.39 25.95 -4.04
CA LEU A 83 13.02 26.27 -2.78
C LEU A 83 14.19 25.31 -2.47
N ALA A 84 14.00 24.02 -2.74
CA ALA A 84 14.98 22.97 -2.55
C ALA A 84 14.62 21.78 -3.44
N THR A 85 15.61 20.99 -3.85
CA THR A 85 15.47 19.74 -4.60
C THR A 85 16.22 18.60 -3.94
N LEU A 86 15.74 17.39 -4.18
CA LEU A 86 16.40 16.14 -3.85
C LEU A 86 16.31 15.20 -5.07
N ASP A 87 17.35 14.43 -5.31
CA ASP A 87 17.27 13.29 -6.23
C ASP A 87 16.29 12.23 -5.71
N ALA A 88 15.83 11.37 -6.60
CA ALA A 88 14.75 10.42 -6.29
C ALA A 88 15.12 9.43 -5.18
N ASP A 89 16.35 8.93 -5.15
CA ASP A 89 16.78 7.95 -4.15
C ASP A 89 16.93 8.60 -2.78
N THR A 90 17.50 9.81 -2.73
CA THR A 90 17.59 10.60 -1.49
C THR A 90 16.21 10.95 -0.96
N PHE A 91 15.28 11.39 -1.83
CA PHE A 91 13.91 11.74 -1.44
C PHE A 91 13.14 10.51 -0.95
N GLY A 92 13.21 9.40 -1.70
CA GLY A 92 12.54 8.15 -1.37
C GLY A 92 13.23 7.32 -0.29
N PHE A 93 14.44 7.68 0.16
CA PHE A 93 15.28 6.86 1.05
C PHE A 93 15.48 5.44 0.51
N ARG A 94 15.65 5.29 -0.82
CA ARG A 94 15.84 4.00 -1.49
C ARG A 94 17.30 3.57 -1.45
N HIS A 95 17.51 2.26 -1.36
CA HIS A 95 18.85 1.65 -1.31
C HIS A 95 18.90 0.37 -2.14
N GLY A 96 20.00 0.19 -2.86
CA GLY A 96 20.21 -1.04 -3.65
C GLY A 96 19.15 -1.24 -4.72
N ASP A 97 18.46 -2.38 -4.68
CA ASP A 97 17.41 -2.75 -5.62
C ASP A 97 16.00 -2.30 -5.19
N ASP A 98 15.88 -1.44 -4.15
CA ASP A 98 14.60 -0.86 -3.78
C ASP A 98 13.97 -0.16 -4.99
N THR A 99 12.70 -0.42 -5.26
CA THR A 99 12.03 0.02 -6.49
C THR A 99 10.71 0.72 -6.18
N GLU A 100 10.45 1.85 -6.82
CA GLU A 100 9.15 2.51 -6.84
C GLU A 100 8.43 2.15 -8.14
N ILE A 101 7.17 1.72 -8.04
CA ILE A 101 6.34 1.27 -9.15
C ILE A 101 4.92 1.79 -8.97
N LEU A 102 4.14 1.96 -10.03
CA LEU A 102 2.71 2.21 -9.90
C LEU A 102 1.99 0.96 -9.39
N ARG A 103 1.07 1.15 -8.45
CA ARG A 103 0.32 0.04 -7.82
C ARG A 103 -0.39 -0.84 -8.84
N GLY A 104 -0.97 -0.24 -9.88
CA GLY A 104 -1.65 -0.96 -10.95
C GLY A 104 -0.69 -1.80 -11.80
N ASP A 105 0.51 -1.28 -12.11
CA ASP A 105 1.52 -2.01 -12.87
C ASP A 105 2.01 -3.23 -12.09
N LEU A 106 2.26 -3.09 -10.79
CA LEU A 106 2.63 -4.23 -9.94
C LEU A 106 1.51 -5.26 -9.85
N ALA A 107 0.26 -4.80 -9.66
CA ALA A 107 -0.89 -5.70 -9.62
C ALA A 107 -1.06 -6.47 -10.94
N LYS A 108 -0.83 -5.80 -12.07
CA LYS A 108 -0.85 -6.44 -13.39
C LYS A 108 0.26 -7.48 -13.56
N ILE A 109 1.49 -7.19 -13.17
CA ILE A 109 2.62 -8.15 -13.21
C ILE A 109 2.29 -9.41 -12.40
N LEU A 110 1.78 -9.23 -11.18
CA LEU A 110 1.42 -10.36 -10.31
C LEU A 110 0.23 -11.15 -10.86
N TYR A 111 -0.78 -10.49 -11.41
CA TYR A 111 -1.92 -11.12 -12.06
C TYR A 111 -1.48 -11.93 -13.29
N ASP A 112 -0.70 -11.34 -14.18
CA ASP A 112 -0.20 -12.02 -15.40
C ASP A 112 0.64 -13.24 -15.06
N ALA A 113 1.37 -13.22 -13.94
CA ALA A 113 2.17 -14.34 -13.46
C ALA A 113 1.34 -15.47 -12.81
N THR A 114 0.03 -15.30 -12.63
CA THR A 114 -0.82 -16.25 -11.88
C THR A 114 -2.12 -16.62 -12.58
N ARG A 115 -2.55 -15.86 -13.58
CA ARG A 115 -3.88 -16.00 -14.19
C ARG A 115 -4.13 -17.35 -14.88
N ASP A 116 -3.06 -18.03 -15.31
CA ASP A 116 -3.20 -19.32 -16.01
C ASP A 116 -3.32 -20.50 -15.01
N ASP A 117 -2.93 -20.29 -13.75
CA ASP A 117 -2.88 -21.28 -12.67
C ASP A 117 -3.85 -21.02 -11.52
N THR A 118 -4.55 -19.90 -11.56
CA THR A 118 -5.47 -19.44 -10.48
C THR A 118 -6.82 -19.03 -11.08
N GLU A 119 -7.90 -19.50 -10.48
CA GLU A 119 -9.24 -19.05 -10.83
C GLU A 119 -9.48 -17.63 -10.29
N TYR A 120 -9.73 -16.65 -11.17
CA TYR A 120 -10.10 -15.29 -10.81
C TYR A 120 -11.59 -15.05 -11.06
N VAL A 121 -12.31 -14.61 -10.02
CA VAL A 121 -13.74 -14.25 -10.07
C VAL A 121 -13.85 -12.75 -9.79
N PHE A 122 -14.03 -11.96 -10.85
CA PHE A 122 -14.23 -10.50 -10.76
C PHE A 122 -15.71 -10.15 -10.62
N GLY A 123 -16.00 -8.99 -10.04
CA GLY A 123 -17.35 -8.49 -9.84
C GLY A 123 -18.11 -9.21 -8.72
N ASP A 124 -17.42 -9.93 -7.84
CA ASP A 124 -18.05 -10.64 -6.72
C ASP A 124 -17.27 -10.46 -5.42
N TRP A 125 -17.88 -10.73 -4.28
CA TRP A 125 -17.26 -10.64 -2.96
C TRP A 125 -17.92 -11.55 -1.95
N ILE A 126 -17.21 -11.87 -0.88
CA ILE A 126 -17.69 -12.70 0.22
C ILE A 126 -18.73 -11.93 1.04
N THR A 127 -19.90 -12.56 1.27
CA THR A 127 -20.98 -12.03 2.09
C THR A 127 -21.25 -12.83 3.35
N GLY A 128 -20.72 -14.06 3.45
CA GLY A 128 -20.86 -14.91 4.63
C GLY A 128 -19.79 -15.98 4.70
N LEU A 129 -19.38 -16.31 5.92
CA LEU A 129 -18.44 -17.36 6.26
C LEU A 129 -19.08 -18.26 7.32
N ASP A 130 -19.18 -19.55 7.05
CA ASP A 130 -19.70 -20.56 7.97
C ASP A 130 -18.66 -21.68 8.09
N GLU A 131 -17.89 -21.66 9.17
CA GLU A 131 -16.86 -22.64 9.43
C GLU A 131 -17.46 -23.92 9.99
N ARG A 132 -17.17 -25.05 9.33
CA ARG A 132 -17.64 -26.38 9.67
C ARG A 132 -16.45 -27.36 9.78
N PRO A 133 -16.65 -28.56 10.32
CA PRO A 133 -15.57 -29.56 10.40
C PRO A 133 -14.93 -29.89 9.06
N ASP A 134 -15.68 -29.84 7.96
CA ASP A 134 -15.23 -30.16 6.61
C ASP A 134 -14.60 -28.98 5.87
N GLY A 135 -14.68 -27.73 6.38
CA GLY A 135 -14.12 -26.52 5.77
C GLY A 135 -14.93 -25.27 6.05
N VAL A 136 -14.65 -24.21 5.32
CA VAL A 136 -15.40 -22.95 5.37
C VAL A 136 -16.40 -22.93 4.22
N HIS A 137 -17.68 -22.85 4.53
CA HIS A 137 -18.75 -22.65 3.55
C HIS A 137 -18.92 -21.16 3.32
N VAL A 138 -18.60 -20.71 2.11
CA VAL A 138 -18.56 -19.30 1.74
C VAL A 138 -19.75 -18.94 0.88
N THR A 139 -20.41 -17.84 1.24
CA THR A 139 -21.49 -17.24 0.45
C THR A 139 -20.94 -16.00 -0.26
N PHE A 140 -21.29 -15.85 -1.53
CA PHE A 140 -20.91 -14.72 -2.38
C PHE A 140 -22.11 -13.82 -2.66
N ALA A 141 -21.85 -12.59 -3.13
CA ALA A 141 -22.92 -11.66 -3.48
C ALA A 141 -23.69 -12.11 -4.73
N HIS A 142 -23.03 -12.72 -5.69
CA HIS A 142 -23.59 -13.10 -6.99
C HIS A 142 -23.39 -14.58 -7.32
N GLY A 143 -22.25 -15.16 -6.96
CA GLY A 143 -21.89 -16.54 -7.22
C GLY A 143 -22.61 -17.53 -6.32
N ALA A 144 -22.64 -18.81 -6.74
CA ALA A 144 -23.13 -19.90 -5.91
C ALA A 144 -22.22 -20.10 -4.67
N PRO A 145 -22.77 -20.53 -3.52
CA PRO A 145 -21.96 -20.88 -2.36
C PRO A 145 -20.95 -21.99 -2.66
N ARG A 146 -19.74 -21.89 -2.13
CA ARG A 146 -18.65 -22.86 -2.30
C ARG A 146 -17.97 -23.17 -0.98
N ARG A 147 -17.35 -24.35 -0.89
CA ARG A 147 -16.55 -24.77 0.27
C ARG A 147 -15.05 -24.66 -0.03
N PHE A 148 -14.31 -24.16 0.94
CA PHE A 148 -12.85 -24.07 0.90
C PHE A 148 -12.24 -24.62 2.20
N ASP A 149 -10.97 -25.05 2.13
CA ASP A 149 -10.23 -25.52 3.30
C ASP A 149 -9.68 -24.38 4.14
N LEU A 150 -9.43 -23.22 3.50
CA LEU A 150 -8.94 -21.98 4.12
C LEU A 150 -9.48 -20.78 3.38
N VAL A 151 -9.79 -19.70 4.09
CA VAL A 151 -10.12 -18.38 3.53
C VAL A 151 -9.08 -17.36 3.96
N VAL A 152 -8.56 -16.58 3.01
CA VAL A 152 -7.59 -15.50 3.25
C VAL A 152 -8.19 -14.17 2.85
N GLY A 153 -8.32 -13.26 3.82
CA GLY A 153 -8.68 -11.86 3.57
C GLY A 153 -7.45 -11.08 3.14
N ALA A 154 -7.39 -10.71 1.85
CA ALA A 154 -6.38 -9.84 1.24
C ALA A 154 -7.04 -8.61 0.59
N ASP A 155 -8.20 -8.22 1.09
CA ASP A 155 -9.17 -7.27 0.55
C ASP A 155 -8.97 -5.83 1.10
N GLY A 156 -7.77 -5.55 1.61
CA GLY A 156 -7.28 -4.21 1.91
C GLY A 156 -7.78 -3.61 3.21
N LEU A 157 -7.58 -2.30 3.36
CA LEU A 157 -7.84 -1.55 4.59
C LEU A 157 -9.26 -1.78 5.14
N HIS A 158 -10.26 -1.81 4.27
CA HIS A 158 -11.68 -1.97 4.60
C HIS A 158 -12.16 -3.40 4.37
N SER A 159 -11.38 -4.37 4.87
CA SER A 159 -11.60 -5.79 4.65
C SER A 159 -12.97 -6.27 5.09
N GLY A 160 -13.72 -6.85 4.14
CA GLY A 160 -14.98 -7.53 4.40
C GLY A 160 -14.76 -8.86 5.14
N VAL A 161 -13.67 -9.57 4.83
CA VAL A 161 -13.31 -10.82 5.53
C VAL A 161 -13.00 -10.54 7.00
N ARG A 162 -12.24 -9.46 7.29
CA ARG A 162 -12.00 -9.04 8.68
C ARG A 162 -13.32 -8.75 9.40
N ALA A 163 -14.21 -8.00 8.77
CA ALA A 163 -15.50 -7.67 9.38
C ALA A 163 -16.36 -8.91 9.67
N LEU A 164 -16.34 -9.90 8.79
CA LEU A 164 -17.13 -11.14 8.95
C LEU A 164 -16.54 -12.09 10.01
N ALA A 165 -15.21 -12.19 10.12
CA ALA A 165 -14.57 -13.21 10.95
C ALA A 165 -14.04 -12.69 12.28
N PHE A 166 -13.72 -11.40 12.40
CA PHE A 166 -13.04 -10.83 13.57
C PHE A 166 -13.86 -9.74 14.26
N GLY A 167 -14.78 -9.09 13.55
CA GLY A 167 -15.61 -8.01 14.09
C GLY A 167 -15.44 -6.68 13.33
N PRO A 168 -16.11 -5.61 13.83
CA PRO A 168 -16.17 -4.33 13.13
C PRO A 168 -14.80 -3.66 13.02
N GLU A 169 -14.62 -2.86 11.94
CA GLU A 169 -13.35 -2.19 11.64
C GLU A 169 -12.88 -1.27 12.77
N GLU A 170 -13.80 -0.66 13.49
CA GLU A 170 -13.53 0.28 14.59
C GLU A 170 -12.69 -0.34 15.71
N ASP A 171 -12.78 -1.64 15.92
CA ASP A 171 -12.04 -2.35 16.96
C ASP A 171 -10.54 -2.49 16.61
N PHE A 172 -10.18 -2.34 15.34
CA PHE A 172 -8.82 -2.60 14.84
C PHE A 172 -8.14 -1.38 14.26
N VAL A 173 -8.88 -0.31 13.91
CA VAL A 173 -8.33 0.86 13.25
C VAL A 173 -7.67 1.82 14.25
N ARG A 174 -6.42 2.20 14.00
CA ARG A 174 -5.71 3.29 14.69
C ARG A 174 -5.57 4.47 13.73
N ARG A 175 -6.30 5.55 13.98
CA ARG A 175 -6.29 6.78 13.17
C ARG A 175 -5.17 7.73 13.60
N PHE A 176 -4.68 8.54 12.65
CA PHE A 176 -3.66 9.57 12.87
C PHE A 176 -4.18 11.00 12.70
N ASP A 177 -5.49 11.20 12.71
CA ASP A 177 -6.15 12.50 12.49
C ASP A 177 -5.63 13.22 11.24
N ALA A 178 -5.47 12.47 10.18
CA ALA A 178 -5.02 12.94 8.89
C ALA A 178 -5.70 12.14 7.77
N TYR A 179 -5.77 12.75 6.58
CA TYR A 179 -6.39 12.19 5.39
C TYR A 179 -5.49 12.37 4.19
N ILE A 180 -5.67 11.50 3.20
CA ILE A 180 -5.02 11.58 1.90
C ILE A 180 -6.08 11.40 0.82
N SER A 181 -6.00 12.22 -0.24
CA SER A 181 -6.64 11.92 -1.51
C SER A 181 -5.63 11.91 -2.64
N ILE A 182 -5.84 11.07 -3.64
CA ILE A 182 -5.01 10.99 -4.84
C ILE A 182 -5.92 10.84 -6.06
N SER A 183 -5.62 11.58 -7.11
CA SER A 183 -6.31 11.48 -8.40
C SER A 183 -5.36 11.72 -9.57
N THR A 184 -5.73 11.23 -10.75
CA THR A 184 -5.09 11.60 -12.00
C THR A 184 -5.52 13.02 -12.40
N VAL A 185 -4.56 13.81 -12.80
CA VAL A 185 -4.77 15.18 -13.30
C VAL A 185 -3.96 15.41 -14.56
N PRO A 186 -4.34 16.35 -15.44
CA PRO A 186 -3.49 16.73 -16.55
C PRO A 186 -2.11 17.21 -16.08
N ASN A 187 -1.06 16.85 -16.80
CA ASN A 187 0.31 17.28 -16.49
C ASN A 187 0.57 18.74 -16.92
N THR A 188 -0.17 19.68 -16.36
CA THR A 188 -0.09 21.11 -16.67
C THR A 188 1.23 21.77 -16.24
N PHE A 189 1.97 21.10 -15.37
CA PHE A 189 3.32 21.53 -14.93
C PHE A 189 4.43 21.07 -15.87
N GLU A 190 4.11 20.32 -16.92
CA GLU A 190 5.08 19.73 -17.85
C GLU A 190 6.18 18.92 -17.13
N LEU A 191 5.78 18.19 -16.08
CA LEU A 191 6.71 17.39 -15.29
C LEU A 191 7.24 16.23 -16.14
N ASP A 192 8.56 16.05 -16.14
CA ASP A 192 9.23 14.87 -16.68
C ASP A 192 9.83 14.08 -15.52
N ARG A 193 9.03 13.18 -14.93
CA ARG A 193 9.42 12.30 -13.81
C ARG A 193 9.89 13.06 -12.57
N TRP A 194 9.30 14.23 -12.32
CA TRP A 194 9.53 15.04 -11.12
C TRP A 194 8.30 15.05 -10.24
N GLU A 195 8.54 15.23 -8.94
CA GLU A 195 7.50 15.50 -7.95
C GLU A 195 7.64 16.93 -7.41
N LEU A 196 6.56 17.70 -7.41
CA LEU A 196 6.47 19.00 -6.75
C LEU A 196 5.76 18.84 -5.41
N LEU A 197 6.34 19.41 -4.34
CA LEU A 197 5.76 19.42 -3.02
C LEU A 197 5.50 20.85 -2.57
N HIS A 198 4.23 21.16 -2.28
CA HIS A 198 3.81 22.46 -1.80
C HIS A 198 3.19 22.35 -0.40
N SER A 199 3.84 22.93 0.61
CA SER A 199 3.24 23.12 1.94
C SER A 199 2.24 24.27 1.88
N ALA A 200 0.97 23.94 1.63
CA ALA A 200 -0.09 24.90 1.34
C ALA A 200 -0.47 25.73 2.58
N ALA A 201 -0.57 25.07 3.73
CA ALA A 201 -0.83 25.68 5.04
C ALA A 201 -0.29 24.78 6.17
N ALA A 202 -0.41 25.23 7.42
CA ALA A 202 -0.19 24.36 8.56
C ALA A 202 -1.18 23.18 8.50
N GLY A 203 -0.66 21.97 8.59
CA GLY A 203 -1.47 20.76 8.47
C GLY A 203 -1.95 20.41 7.05
N LYS A 204 -1.42 21.05 5.99
CA LYS A 204 -1.85 20.81 4.61
C LYS A 204 -0.67 20.78 3.64
N MET A 205 -0.57 19.70 2.88
CA MET A 205 0.44 19.47 1.86
C MET A 205 -0.23 19.04 0.56
N VAL A 206 0.25 19.55 -0.55
CA VAL A 206 -0.11 19.09 -1.90
C VAL A 206 1.16 18.63 -2.59
N ASN A 207 1.11 17.46 -3.21
CA ASN A 207 2.16 17.03 -4.11
C ASN A 207 1.59 16.60 -5.46
N VAL A 208 2.32 16.95 -6.52
CA VAL A 208 1.99 16.59 -7.90
C VAL A 208 3.20 15.91 -8.50
N TYR A 209 3.02 14.75 -9.14
CA TYR A 209 4.11 14.02 -9.76
C TYR A 209 3.69 13.40 -11.09
N SER A 210 4.62 13.33 -12.04
CA SER A 210 4.53 12.51 -13.24
C SER A 210 5.49 11.35 -13.16
N THR A 211 5.26 10.32 -13.96
CA THR A 211 6.12 9.12 -14.02
C THR A 211 6.52 8.86 -15.47
N ALA A 212 7.49 7.98 -15.70
CA ALA A 212 7.86 7.53 -17.05
C ALA A 212 6.74 6.75 -17.77
N ARG A 213 5.67 6.39 -17.05
CA ARG A 213 4.63 5.46 -17.49
C ARG A 213 3.35 6.13 -17.99
N ALA A 214 3.20 7.44 -17.83
CA ALA A 214 1.98 8.14 -18.21
C ALA A 214 2.27 9.60 -18.60
N ASP A 215 1.51 10.11 -19.56
CA ASP A 215 1.53 11.51 -19.97
C ASP A 215 0.83 12.42 -18.95
N ASP A 216 -0.01 11.83 -18.09
CA ASP A 216 -0.70 12.50 -16.99
C ASP A 216 0.19 12.68 -15.76
N ALA A 217 -0.29 13.47 -14.80
CA ALA A 217 0.26 13.59 -13.48
C ALA A 217 -0.70 13.03 -12.42
N LYS A 218 -0.19 12.78 -11.23
CA LYS A 218 -1.00 12.47 -10.04
C LYS A 218 -0.93 13.63 -9.07
N ALA A 219 -2.07 14.10 -8.60
CA ALA A 219 -2.16 15.07 -7.51
C ALA A 219 -2.58 14.38 -6.23
N ALA A 220 -1.83 14.60 -5.16
CA ALA A 220 -2.17 14.11 -3.84
C ALA A 220 -2.34 15.29 -2.86
N PHE A 221 -3.43 15.23 -2.10
CA PHE A 221 -3.77 16.20 -1.08
C PHE A 221 -3.70 15.51 0.29
N TRP A 222 -2.83 16.00 1.15
CA TRP A 222 -2.68 15.52 2.52
C TRP A 222 -3.11 16.61 3.48
N PHE A 223 -3.97 16.28 4.44
CA PHE A 223 -4.39 17.25 5.44
C PHE A 223 -4.67 16.61 6.79
N SER A 224 -4.41 17.38 7.85
CA SER A 224 -4.77 17.02 9.21
C SER A 224 -6.19 17.52 9.51
N ALA A 225 -7.04 16.63 10.00
CA ALA A 225 -8.38 16.93 10.48
C ALA A 225 -8.78 15.93 11.57
N PRO A 226 -9.64 16.32 12.52
CA PRO A 226 -10.29 15.37 13.42
C PRO A 226 -11.10 14.36 12.60
N PRO A 227 -11.60 13.27 13.23
CA PRO A 227 -12.37 12.26 12.52
C PRO A 227 -13.54 12.87 11.74
N LEU A 228 -13.55 12.69 10.43
CA LEU A 228 -14.58 13.15 9.52
C LEU A 228 -15.67 12.08 9.39
N THR A 229 -16.91 12.52 9.28
CA THR A 229 -18.05 11.65 8.96
C THR A 229 -18.40 11.83 7.49
N TYR A 230 -18.32 10.75 6.71
CA TYR A 230 -18.66 10.74 5.30
C TYR A 230 -19.08 9.33 4.85
N ASP A 231 -19.85 9.23 3.77
CA ASP A 231 -20.13 7.95 3.13
C ASP A 231 -18.98 7.61 2.16
N ARG A 232 -18.39 6.42 2.33
CA ARG A 232 -17.31 5.93 1.43
C ARG A 232 -17.79 5.60 0.02
N ARG A 233 -19.10 5.53 -0.22
CA ARG A 233 -19.68 5.33 -1.53
C ARG A 233 -20.01 6.63 -2.25
N ASP A 234 -20.08 7.72 -1.52
CA ASP A 234 -20.31 9.07 -2.06
C ASP A 234 -18.99 9.73 -2.45
N VAL A 235 -18.53 9.39 -3.66
CA VAL A 235 -17.27 9.91 -4.20
C VAL A 235 -17.32 11.43 -4.36
N ASP A 236 -18.45 11.99 -4.81
CA ASP A 236 -18.60 13.44 -5.00
C ASP A 236 -18.55 14.16 -3.67
N GLY A 237 -19.23 13.66 -2.64
CA GLY A 237 -19.14 14.19 -1.29
C GLY A 237 -17.72 14.13 -0.70
N GLN A 238 -16.94 13.09 -1.02
CA GLN A 238 -15.53 13.01 -0.62
C GLN A 238 -14.66 14.03 -1.36
N LYS A 239 -14.88 14.24 -2.67
CA LYS A 239 -14.21 15.28 -3.46
C LYS A 239 -14.52 16.67 -2.91
N ASP A 240 -15.75 16.93 -2.51
CA ASP A 240 -16.16 18.18 -1.87
C ASP A 240 -15.48 18.38 -0.53
N LEU A 241 -15.39 17.36 0.33
CA LEU A 241 -14.63 17.42 1.58
C LEU A 241 -13.17 17.83 1.35
N VAL A 242 -12.50 17.26 0.37
CA VAL A 242 -11.12 17.65 0.01
C VAL A 242 -11.07 19.09 -0.47
N ALA A 243 -11.99 19.50 -1.35
CA ALA A 243 -12.04 20.86 -1.87
C ALA A 243 -12.26 21.90 -0.76
N ASP A 244 -13.14 21.64 0.19
CA ASP A 244 -13.40 22.52 1.34
C ASP A 244 -12.16 22.66 2.22
N GLN A 245 -11.39 21.58 2.42
CA GLN A 245 -10.15 21.66 3.17
C GLN A 245 -9.11 22.58 2.53
N PHE A 246 -9.08 22.67 1.21
CA PHE A 246 -8.08 23.46 0.48
C PHE A 246 -8.64 24.77 -0.11
N ALA A 247 -9.90 25.11 0.18
CA ALA A 247 -10.54 26.35 -0.31
C ALA A 247 -9.76 27.60 0.08
N GLY A 248 -9.62 28.51 -0.89
CA GLY A 248 -8.96 29.80 -0.69
C GLY A 248 -7.43 29.75 -0.56
N LEU A 249 -6.83 28.59 -0.71
CA LEU A 249 -5.37 28.46 -0.74
C LEU A 249 -4.85 28.79 -2.17
N GLY A 250 -3.68 29.38 -2.21
CA GLY A 250 -3.03 29.79 -3.45
C GLY A 250 -2.20 28.68 -4.09
N TRP A 251 -1.21 29.06 -4.92
CA TRP A 251 -0.49 28.19 -5.86
C TRP A 251 -1.47 27.67 -6.92
N GLU A 252 -1.25 26.55 -7.52
CA GLU A 252 -2.12 25.90 -8.52
C GLU A 252 -3.22 25.03 -7.87
N ILE A 253 -3.54 25.27 -6.59
CA ILE A 253 -4.52 24.45 -5.84
C ILE A 253 -5.92 24.56 -6.45
N PRO A 254 -6.45 25.75 -6.86
CA PRO A 254 -7.76 25.83 -7.48
C PRO A 254 -7.88 24.94 -8.73
N GLU A 255 -6.90 25.00 -9.61
CA GLU A 255 -6.85 24.22 -10.87
C GLU A 255 -6.72 22.72 -10.58
N LEU A 256 -5.92 22.35 -9.59
CA LEU A 256 -5.78 20.96 -9.16
C LEU A 256 -7.07 20.40 -8.53
N LEU A 257 -7.84 21.22 -7.82
CA LEU A 257 -9.13 20.82 -7.26
C LEU A 257 -10.19 20.63 -8.37
N GLU A 258 -10.19 21.49 -9.40
CA GLU A 258 -11.05 21.30 -10.57
C GLU A 258 -10.70 20.01 -11.30
N ALA A 259 -9.41 19.75 -11.54
CA ALA A 259 -8.94 18.51 -12.17
C ALA A 259 -9.30 17.28 -11.34
N MET A 260 -9.15 17.34 -10.00
CA MET A 260 -9.56 16.27 -9.08
C MET A 260 -11.06 15.99 -9.17
N ARG A 261 -11.91 17.04 -9.24
CA ARG A 261 -13.36 16.84 -9.38
C ARG A 261 -13.73 16.14 -10.69
N ALA A 262 -13.02 16.42 -11.76
CA ALA A 262 -13.23 15.83 -13.09
C ALA A 262 -12.60 14.41 -13.22
N ALA A 263 -11.73 14.00 -12.31
CA ALA A 263 -11.01 12.74 -12.42
C ALA A 263 -11.94 11.54 -12.22
N ASP A 264 -11.78 10.50 -13.06
CA ASP A 264 -12.50 9.23 -12.95
C ASP A 264 -11.89 8.32 -11.86
N ASP A 265 -10.58 8.43 -11.62
CA ASP A 265 -9.86 7.74 -10.56
C ASP A 265 -9.70 8.68 -9.34
N PHE A 266 -10.39 8.40 -8.30
CA PHE A 266 -10.29 9.15 -7.05
C PHE A 266 -10.12 8.19 -5.88
N TYR A 267 -9.05 8.38 -5.14
CA TYR A 267 -8.78 7.69 -3.89
C TYR A 267 -8.87 8.68 -2.74
N PHE A 268 -9.58 8.31 -1.68
CA PHE A 268 -9.68 9.08 -0.44
C PHE A 268 -9.77 8.14 0.76
N ASP A 269 -8.86 8.29 1.73
CA ASP A 269 -8.86 7.50 2.95
C ASP A 269 -8.26 8.27 4.14
N PRO A 270 -8.66 7.92 5.38
CA PRO A 270 -7.95 8.35 6.57
C PRO A 270 -6.55 7.72 6.58
N VAL A 271 -5.58 8.48 7.05
CA VAL A 271 -4.25 7.95 7.37
C VAL A 271 -4.38 7.15 8.67
N CYS A 272 -4.33 5.83 8.57
CA CYS A 272 -4.56 4.93 9.69
C CYS A 272 -3.73 3.65 9.58
N GLN A 273 -3.81 2.83 10.61
CA GLN A 273 -3.24 1.48 10.69
C GLN A 273 -4.32 0.48 11.06
N ILE A 274 -4.13 -0.77 10.68
CA ILE A 274 -4.89 -1.91 11.22
C ILE A 274 -3.98 -2.64 12.22
N VAL A 275 -4.45 -2.75 13.46
CA VAL A 275 -3.71 -3.38 14.55
C VAL A 275 -4.54 -4.52 15.10
N MET A 276 -4.14 -5.75 14.74
CA MET A 276 -4.82 -6.97 15.12
C MET A 276 -4.11 -7.65 16.29
N GLY A 277 -4.89 -8.15 17.26
CA GLY A 277 -4.38 -9.04 18.29
C GLY A 277 -3.91 -10.38 17.72
N HIS A 278 -4.72 -10.95 16.82
CA HIS A 278 -4.45 -12.18 16.09
C HIS A 278 -4.76 -11.98 14.61
N LEU A 279 -3.97 -12.62 13.72
CA LEU A 279 -4.18 -12.58 12.27
C LEU A 279 -5.10 -13.70 11.77
N SER A 280 -5.35 -14.71 12.60
CA SER A 280 -6.11 -15.89 12.22
C SER A 280 -7.16 -16.24 13.27
N THR A 281 -8.30 -16.78 12.81
CA THR A 281 -9.34 -17.39 13.62
C THR A 281 -9.88 -18.61 12.89
N GLY A 282 -9.76 -19.80 13.49
CA GLY A 282 -10.12 -21.06 12.86
C GLY A 282 -9.45 -21.22 11.48
N ARG A 283 -10.29 -21.34 10.44
CA ARG A 283 -9.87 -21.48 9.03
C ARG A 283 -9.93 -20.18 8.24
N VAL A 284 -9.83 -19.04 8.93
CA VAL A 284 -9.79 -17.72 8.28
C VAL A 284 -8.54 -16.97 8.73
N THR A 285 -7.79 -16.38 7.81
CA THR A 285 -6.60 -15.56 8.12
C THR A 285 -6.58 -14.29 7.29
N LEU A 286 -5.80 -13.30 7.72
CA LEU A 286 -5.67 -12.01 7.07
C LEU A 286 -4.25 -11.80 6.53
N LEU A 287 -4.16 -11.08 5.40
CA LEU A 287 -2.92 -10.78 4.71
C LEU A 287 -2.89 -9.32 4.23
N GLY A 288 -1.74 -8.67 4.34
CA GLY A 288 -1.54 -7.30 3.90
C GLY A 288 -2.38 -6.29 4.70
N ASP A 289 -2.90 -5.27 4.04
CA ASP A 289 -3.64 -4.19 4.73
C ASP A 289 -4.91 -4.67 5.44
N ALA A 290 -5.45 -5.82 5.07
CA ALA A 290 -6.59 -6.44 5.76
C ALA A 290 -6.25 -6.79 7.21
N GLY A 291 -5.03 -7.25 7.47
CA GLY A 291 -4.59 -7.67 8.80
C GLY A 291 -3.65 -6.71 9.51
N TYR A 292 -2.84 -5.95 8.75
CA TYR A 292 -1.74 -5.17 9.32
C TYR A 292 -1.34 -3.96 8.48
N CYS A 293 -2.31 -3.23 7.96
CA CYS A 293 -2.04 -1.96 7.28
C CYS A 293 -1.07 -1.10 8.09
N ALA A 294 0.07 -0.73 7.49
CA ALA A 294 1.10 0.06 8.16
C ALA A 294 0.89 1.57 8.02
N SER A 295 -0.14 2.01 7.32
CA SER A 295 -0.43 3.37 6.88
C SER A 295 0.24 3.76 5.57
N PRO A 296 -0.41 4.53 4.70
CA PRO A 296 0.21 5.12 3.51
C PRO A 296 1.48 5.92 3.83
N ALA A 297 1.50 6.60 4.97
CA ALA A 297 2.65 7.39 5.41
C ALA A 297 3.92 6.57 5.69
N SER A 298 3.81 5.26 5.95
CA SER A 298 4.97 4.39 6.19
C SER A 298 5.73 4.03 4.91
N GLY A 299 5.05 4.03 3.75
CA GLY A 299 5.60 3.55 2.48
C GLY A 299 5.92 2.05 2.44
N GLN A 300 5.36 1.24 3.38
CA GLN A 300 5.75 -0.17 3.55
C GLN A 300 4.64 -1.18 3.25
N GLY A 301 3.44 -0.74 2.91
CA GLY A 301 2.28 -1.62 2.73
C GLY A 301 2.52 -2.72 1.69
N THR A 302 3.11 -2.36 0.54
CA THR A 302 3.44 -3.29 -0.54
C THR A 302 4.47 -4.33 -0.10
N SER A 303 5.54 -3.89 0.57
CA SER A 303 6.58 -4.78 1.11
C SER A 303 6.00 -5.77 2.11
N LEU A 304 5.13 -5.31 3.02
CA LEU A 304 4.43 -6.15 3.99
C LEU A 304 3.51 -7.19 3.31
N ALA A 305 2.82 -6.80 2.24
CA ALA A 305 1.93 -7.69 1.49
C ALA A 305 2.72 -8.81 0.78
N LEU A 306 3.81 -8.47 0.10
CA LEU A 306 4.66 -9.42 -0.63
C LEU A 306 5.34 -10.42 0.32
N VAL A 307 5.94 -9.91 1.42
CA VAL A 307 6.62 -10.75 2.42
C VAL A 307 5.61 -11.64 3.14
N GLY A 308 4.46 -11.08 3.54
CA GLY A 308 3.40 -11.85 4.20
C GLY A 308 2.84 -12.97 3.33
N ALA A 309 2.69 -12.73 2.00
CA ALA A 309 2.27 -13.76 1.06
C ALA A 309 3.27 -14.91 0.98
N TYR A 310 4.56 -14.61 0.91
CA TYR A 310 5.63 -15.60 0.90
C TYR A 310 5.65 -16.44 2.18
N VAL A 311 5.60 -15.79 3.33
CA VAL A 311 5.65 -16.47 4.64
C VAL A 311 4.40 -17.32 4.86
N LEU A 312 3.20 -16.80 4.58
CA LEU A 312 1.95 -17.54 4.75
C LEU A 312 1.93 -18.81 3.89
N ALA A 313 2.27 -18.70 2.61
CA ALA A 313 2.29 -19.85 1.71
C ALA A 313 3.33 -20.89 2.16
N GLY A 314 4.53 -20.45 2.54
CA GLY A 314 5.61 -21.33 3.01
C GLY A 314 5.27 -22.07 4.31
N GLU A 315 4.67 -21.39 5.28
CA GLU A 315 4.26 -22.04 6.54
C GLU A 315 3.12 -23.03 6.32
N LEU A 316 2.17 -22.74 5.42
CA LEU A 316 1.11 -23.68 5.02
C LEU A 316 1.66 -24.91 4.29
N ALA A 317 2.71 -24.75 3.49
CA ALA A 317 3.33 -25.84 2.73
C ALA A 317 4.18 -26.78 3.62
N THR A 318 4.73 -26.28 4.71
CA THR A 318 5.63 -27.03 5.59
C THR A 318 4.91 -27.76 6.73
N SER A 319 3.57 -27.73 6.77
CA SER A 319 2.80 -28.35 7.85
C SER A 319 1.44 -28.86 7.39
N ASP A 320 1.12 -30.10 7.77
CA ASP A 320 -0.22 -30.65 7.62
C ASP A 320 -1.22 -30.06 8.64
N ASP A 321 -0.72 -29.58 9.78
CA ASP A 321 -1.51 -28.87 10.78
C ASP A 321 -1.63 -27.39 10.40
N GLN A 322 -2.81 -27.05 9.88
CA GLN A 322 -3.12 -25.70 9.41
C GLN A 322 -3.10 -24.67 10.55
N ALA A 323 -3.58 -25.01 11.74
CA ALA A 323 -3.60 -24.09 12.87
C ALA A 323 -2.18 -23.76 13.34
N ALA A 324 -1.30 -24.77 13.39
CA ALA A 324 0.12 -24.57 13.69
C ALA A 324 0.81 -23.72 12.59
N ALA A 325 0.49 -23.93 11.31
CA ALA A 325 1.02 -23.12 10.21
C ALA A 325 0.62 -21.64 10.35
N LEU A 326 -0.65 -21.36 10.60
CA LEU A 326 -1.16 -19.99 10.78
C LEU A 326 -0.56 -19.31 12.02
N SER A 327 -0.34 -20.05 13.10
CA SER A 327 0.35 -19.54 14.31
C SER A 327 1.80 -19.16 14.02
N ARG A 328 2.53 -19.97 13.22
CA ARG A 328 3.91 -19.66 12.82
C ARG A 328 3.95 -18.47 11.87
N TYR A 329 3.04 -18.38 10.90
CA TYR A 329 2.89 -17.19 10.04
C TYR A 329 2.76 -15.92 10.88
N GLU A 330 1.86 -15.89 11.85
CA GLU A 330 1.68 -14.75 12.74
C GLU A 330 2.94 -14.44 13.53
N SER A 331 3.58 -15.44 14.12
CA SER A 331 4.79 -15.27 14.93
C SER A 331 5.96 -14.71 14.13
N GLU A 332 6.15 -15.18 12.89
CA GLU A 332 7.20 -14.69 11.98
C GLU A 332 6.93 -13.25 11.52
N MET A 333 5.67 -12.94 11.20
CA MET A 333 5.32 -11.62 10.68
C MET A 333 5.23 -10.53 11.75
N ARG A 334 4.91 -10.87 13.01
CA ARG A 334 4.64 -9.89 14.07
C ARG A 334 5.77 -8.86 14.25
N PRO A 335 7.04 -9.25 14.41
CA PRO A 335 8.13 -8.27 14.58
C PRO A 335 8.32 -7.39 13.34
N TYR A 336 8.10 -7.93 12.14
CA TYR A 336 8.21 -7.19 10.89
C TYR A 336 7.08 -6.17 10.75
N ILE A 337 5.84 -6.56 11.06
CA ILE A 337 4.66 -5.71 11.08
C ILE A 337 4.87 -4.53 12.04
N GLU A 338 5.23 -4.80 13.30
CA GLU A 338 5.37 -3.79 14.35
C GLU A 338 6.43 -2.73 14.00
N LYS A 339 7.60 -3.15 13.49
CA LYS A 339 8.65 -2.21 13.08
C LYS A 339 8.22 -1.31 11.92
N ASN A 340 7.50 -1.86 10.94
CA ASN A 340 7.01 -1.09 9.80
C ASN A 340 5.84 -0.15 10.18
N GLN A 341 4.98 -0.58 11.08
CA GLN A 341 3.93 0.27 11.65
C GLN A 341 4.51 1.43 12.48
N ALA A 342 5.61 1.23 13.19
CA ALA A 342 6.24 2.27 14.01
C ALA A 342 6.73 3.47 13.18
N LEU A 343 7.00 3.31 11.89
CA LEU A 343 7.46 4.37 10.99
C LEU A 343 6.40 5.44 10.75
N ALA A 344 5.13 5.08 10.70
CA ALA A 344 4.06 5.93 10.19
C ALA A 344 3.93 7.27 10.90
N LYS A 345 4.00 7.30 12.22
CA LYS A 345 3.84 8.53 13.01
C LYS A 345 4.95 9.56 12.73
N THR A 346 6.18 9.09 12.55
CA THR A 346 7.33 9.97 12.27
C THR A 346 7.27 10.46 10.81
N ALA A 347 6.98 9.57 9.87
CA ALA A 347 6.85 9.90 8.47
C ALA A 347 5.72 10.91 8.22
N LEU A 348 4.56 10.73 8.85
CA LEU A 348 3.43 11.65 8.70
C LEU A 348 3.76 13.08 9.13
N ARG A 349 4.56 13.25 10.20
CA ARG A 349 5.03 14.58 10.63
C ARG A 349 5.94 15.25 9.60
N GLY A 350 6.69 14.47 8.84
CA GLY A 350 7.50 14.96 7.72
C GLY A 350 6.65 15.33 6.50
N ILE A 351 5.61 14.55 6.21
CA ILE A 351 4.70 14.76 5.08
C ILE A 351 3.80 15.97 5.33
N ILE A 352 3.16 16.06 6.51
CA ILE A 352 2.20 17.13 6.84
C ILE A 352 2.84 18.06 7.90
N PRO A 353 3.43 19.20 7.50
CA PRO A 353 4.04 20.12 8.45
C PRO A 353 3.01 20.76 9.39
N SER A 354 3.22 20.65 10.69
CA SER A 354 2.31 21.17 11.71
C SER A 354 2.25 22.70 11.79
N SER A 355 3.25 23.40 11.22
CA SER A 355 3.29 24.87 11.19
C SER A 355 4.08 25.39 9.99
N ARG A 356 3.81 26.65 9.60
CA ARG A 356 4.59 27.32 8.53
C ARG A 356 6.07 27.47 8.90
N ALA A 357 6.37 27.69 10.16
CA ALA A 357 7.75 27.82 10.65
C ALA A 357 8.49 26.47 10.49
N PHE A 358 7.83 25.37 10.82
CA PHE A 358 8.40 24.02 10.65
C PHE A 358 8.61 23.67 9.17
N ALA A 359 7.62 23.98 8.31
CA ALA A 359 7.76 23.80 6.87
C ALA A 359 8.94 24.61 6.30
N TRP A 360 9.06 25.88 6.71
CA TRP A 360 10.17 26.72 6.29
C TRP A 360 11.54 26.18 6.77
N PHE A 361 11.61 25.76 8.03
CA PHE A 361 12.82 25.20 8.60
C PHE A 361 13.24 23.92 7.87
N ASN A 362 12.32 22.97 7.64
CA ASN A 362 12.58 21.75 6.91
C ASN A 362 13.09 22.03 5.49
N THR A 363 12.41 22.89 4.76
CA THR A 363 12.82 23.26 3.39
C THR A 363 14.20 23.91 3.38
N ARG A 364 14.49 24.76 4.39
CA ARG A 364 15.81 25.39 4.53
C ARG A 364 16.91 24.36 4.82
N MET A 365 16.61 23.39 5.69
CA MET A 365 17.55 22.29 6.00
C MET A 365 17.82 21.42 4.77
N ILE A 366 16.77 21.06 4.00
CA ILE A 366 16.92 20.32 2.75
C ILE A 366 17.81 21.08 1.76
N LYS A 367 17.56 22.39 1.59
CA LYS A 367 18.39 23.24 0.69
C LYS A 367 19.85 23.31 1.11
N LEU A 368 20.13 23.29 2.40
CA LEU A 368 21.50 23.37 2.93
C LEU A 368 22.19 22.01 2.97
N MET A 369 21.43 20.91 2.92
CA MET A 369 21.96 19.55 3.07
C MET A 369 23.12 19.22 2.12
N PRO A 370 23.14 19.59 0.82
CA PRO A 370 24.25 19.32 -0.07
C PRO A 370 25.58 19.96 0.37
N TYR A 371 25.51 21.04 1.15
CA TYR A 371 26.68 21.83 1.59
C TYR A 371 27.15 21.45 2.99
N LEU A 372 26.41 20.57 3.71
CA LEU A 372 26.77 20.18 5.08
C LEU A 372 27.95 19.20 5.09
N PRO A 373 29.00 19.43 5.89
CA PRO A 373 29.99 18.41 6.11
C PRO A 373 29.38 17.20 6.81
N GLY A 374 29.63 16.01 6.28
CA GLY A 374 29.05 14.78 6.83
C GLY A 374 27.59 14.50 6.40
N ARG A 375 27.09 15.15 5.33
CA ARG A 375 25.74 14.95 4.78
C ARG A 375 25.36 13.47 4.66
N ASN A 376 26.30 12.61 4.23
CA ASN A 376 26.02 11.18 4.05
C ASN A 376 25.66 10.50 5.37
N ARG A 377 26.29 10.89 6.49
CA ARG A 377 25.95 10.37 7.83
C ARG A 377 24.55 10.83 8.26
N VAL A 378 24.16 12.07 7.95
CA VAL A 378 22.82 12.59 8.25
C VAL A 378 21.77 11.83 7.45
N LEU A 379 21.99 11.66 6.15
CA LEU A 379 21.09 10.89 5.28
C LEU A 379 20.98 9.42 5.72
N GLU A 380 22.11 8.80 6.06
CA GLU A 380 22.14 7.43 6.59
C GLU A 380 21.36 7.33 7.91
N GLN A 381 21.51 8.28 8.81
CA GLN A 381 20.75 8.30 10.06
C GLN A 381 19.26 8.50 9.86
N MET A 382 18.86 9.30 8.85
CA MET A 382 17.45 9.51 8.50
C MET A 382 16.83 8.27 7.83
N SER A 383 17.56 7.60 6.94
CA SER A 383 17.08 6.40 6.22
C SER A 383 17.16 5.11 7.07
N ARG A 384 18.00 5.10 8.10
CA ARG A 384 18.26 3.92 8.93
C ARG A 384 16.99 3.26 9.49
N PRO A 385 16.02 3.97 10.09
CA PRO A 385 14.81 3.36 10.62
C PRO A 385 13.98 2.65 9.52
N ILE A 386 13.93 3.23 8.33
CA ILE A 386 13.20 2.66 7.17
C ILE A 386 13.92 1.38 6.72
N ARG A 387 15.24 1.43 6.57
CA ARG A 387 16.05 0.28 6.18
C ARG A 387 15.99 -0.85 7.21
N GLU A 388 16.07 -0.54 8.50
CA GLU A 388 15.95 -1.52 9.58
C GLU A 388 14.56 -2.17 9.62
N ALA A 389 13.50 -1.40 9.36
CA ALA A 389 12.15 -1.95 9.29
C ALA A 389 11.95 -2.80 8.04
N ALA A 390 12.41 -2.36 6.87
CA ALA A 390 12.32 -3.10 5.61
C ALA A 390 13.10 -4.44 5.63
N ASN A 391 14.12 -4.55 6.50
CA ASN A 391 14.94 -5.76 6.66
C ASN A 391 14.74 -6.45 8.02
N ALA A 392 13.61 -6.24 8.68
CA ALA A 392 13.39 -6.76 10.03
C ALA A 392 12.95 -8.23 10.08
N LEU A 393 12.90 -8.90 8.93
CA LEU A 393 12.59 -10.32 8.81
C LEU A 393 13.67 -11.01 7.97
N VAL A 394 14.05 -12.22 8.37
CA VAL A 394 14.93 -13.10 7.59
C VAL A 394 14.06 -14.11 6.88
N LEU A 395 14.09 -14.11 5.54
CA LEU A 395 13.31 -15.05 4.74
C LEU A 395 13.83 -16.48 4.95
N LYS A 396 12.95 -17.38 5.36
CA LYS A 396 13.23 -18.83 5.34
C LYS A 396 13.24 -19.33 3.89
N ASP A 397 13.95 -20.40 3.63
CA ASP A 397 13.87 -21.11 2.35
C ASP A 397 12.84 -22.24 2.48
N TYR A 398 11.67 -22.02 1.91
CA TYR A 398 10.63 -23.03 1.82
C TYR A 398 10.84 -23.89 0.58
N ALA A 399 10.93 -25.22 0.76
CA ALA A 399 11.07 -26.14 -0.36
C ALA A 399 9.85 -26.06 -1.28
N LEU A 400 10.06 -25.82 -2.55
CA LEU A 400 9.00 -25.87 -3.55
C LEU A 400 8.68 -27.34 -3.88
N VAL A 401 7.42 -27.64 -4.13
CA VAL A 401 7.01 -28.94 -4.66
C VAL A 401 7.49 -28.99 -6.11
N ALA A 402 8.33 -30.00 -6.42
CA ALA A 402 8.91 -30.18 -7.75
C ALA A 402 7.86 -30.63 -8.78
#